data_ec60bad6ba45c5bc8393f1e408e0dad3
#
_entry.id   ec60bad6ba45c5bc8393f1e408e0dad3
#
_cell.length_a   1.000
_cell.length_b   1.000
_cell.length_c   1.000
_cell.angle_alpha   90.00
_cell.angle_beta   90.00
_cell.angle_gamma   90.00
#
_symmetry.space_group_name_H-M   'P 1'
#
loop_
_entity.id
_entity.type
_entity.pdbx_description
1 polymer ?
#
loop_
_entity_poly.entity_id
_entity_poly.type
_entity_poly.pdbx_seq_one_letter_code
_entity_poly.pdbx_strand_id
1 'polypeptide(L)'
;MLPLISIFCMIDDFCKFFEQKSKGIMLENPSRKRNRACKMHLSEIMTIIVLFHLSHYKTFKDFYLHCIKENHTKEFPTLLSYNRFVEVMSQAFMPLFLLIHTLKGKETGKYYIDSTKLPVCHNLRINRHKVFSKIAQRGKTSTGWFFGFKLHLVINDKGELMNFTLTPGNEHDTKVVETVSQKLKGWLFGDRGYISKDLRGRLKEQGLELITTLKKNMKQHVLEPLQKHYLKQRGVIETVIDQLKSIMTINHTRHRSAINL
;
A
#
# COMPACT_ATOMS: atom_id res chain seq x y z
N MET A 1 2.40 15.50 12.17
CA MET A 1 1.16 14.94 11.57
C MET A 1 0.50 16.03 10.73
N LEU A 2 0.08 15.73 9.51
CA LEU A 2 -0.64 16.71 8.69
C LEU A 2 -1.97 17.08 9.38
N PRO A 3 -2.36 18.37 9.39
CA PRO A 3 -3.64 18.79 9.94
C PRO A 3 -4.81 18.14 9.19
N LEU A 4 -5.90 17.81 9.87
CA LEU A 4 -7.12 17.26 9.30
C LEU A 4 -7.57 18.02 8.05
N ILE A 5 -7.58 19.35 8.14
CA ILE A 5 -8.00 20.24 7.05
C ILE A 5 -7.14 20.04 5.80
N SER A 6 -5.81 19.92 5.95
CA SER A 6 -4.92 19.72 4.80
C SER A 6 -5.15 18.37 4.12
N ILE A 7 -5.41 17.31 4.91
CA ILE A 7 -5.75 15.99 4.38
C ILE A 7 -7.09 16.06 3.65
N PHE A 8 -8.09 16.70 4.25
CA PHE A 8 -9.41 16.85 3.64
C PHE A 8 -9.34 17.61 2.33
N CYS A 9 -8.68 18.77 2.30
CA CYS A 9 -8.56 19.59 1.07
C CYS A 9 -7.91 18.81 -0.07
N MET A 10 -6.81 18.10 0.20
CA MET A 10 -6.13 17.25 -0.80
C MET A 10 -7.04 16.15 -1.35
N ILE A 11 -7.81 15.49 -0.48
CA ILE A 11 -8.74 14.43 -0.88
C ILE A 11 -9.95 15.01 -1.61
N ASP A 12 -10.46 16.16 -1.18
CA ASP A 12 -11.62 16.81 -1.79
C ASP A 12 -11.32 17.32 -3.19
N ASP A 13 -10.16 17.94 -3.41
CA ASP A 13 -9.69 18.33 -4.73
C ASP A 13 -9.56 17.13 -5.67
N PHE A 14 -9.01 16.01 -5.17
CA PHE A 14 -8.98 14.76 -5.93
C PHE A 14 -10.39 14.24 -6.24
N CYS A 15 -11.31 14.25 -5.28
CA CYS A 15 -12.68 13.77 -5.49
C CYS A 15 -13.43 14.60 -6.52
N LYS A 16 -13.29 15.93 -6.52
CA LYS A 16 -13.86 16.81 -7.53
C LYS A 16 -13.35 16.46 -8.94
N PHE A 17 -12.04 16.27 -9.09
CA PHE A 17 -11.45 15.82 -10.35
C PHE A 17 -11.93 14.43 -10.76
N PHE A 18 -11.97 13.49 -9.82
CA PHE A 18 -12.42 12.12 -10.05
C PHE A 18 -13.88 12.07 -10.51
N GLU A 19 -14.77 12.80 -9.84
CA GLU A 19 -16.19 12.88 -10.20
C GLU A 19 -16.40 13.46 -11.61
N GLN A 20 -15.66 14.51 -11.98
CA GLN A 20 -15.72 15.08 -13.32
C GLN A 20 -15.31 14.08 -14.40
N LYS A 21 -14.25 13.30 -14.15
CA LYS A 21 -13.74 12.30 -15.10
C LYS A 21 -14.57 11.02 -15.14
N SER A 22 -15.20 10.64 -14.04
CA SER A 22 -16.01 9.43 -13.94
C SER A 22 -17.47 9.63 -14.42
N LYS A 23 -17.94 10.86 -14.60
CA LYS A 23 -19.23 11.14 -15.22
C LYS A 23 -19.23 10.61 -16.66
N GLY A 24 -19.87 9.46 -16.86
CA GLY A 24 -19.93 8.74 -18.14
C GLY A 24 -19.19 7.40 -18.19
N ILE A 25 -18.34 7.09 -17.21
CA ILE A 25 -17.61 5.82 -17.12
C ILE A 25 -18.23 4.90 -16.05
N MET A 26 -18.90 5.46 -15.06
CA MET A 26 -19.57 4.66 -14.03
C MET A 26 -20.78 3.95 -14.66
N LEU A 27 -20.58 2.66 -14.95
CA LEU A 27 -21.67 1.74 -15.26
C LEU A 27 -22.64 1.75 -14.09
N GLU A 28 -23.91 2.05 -14.35
CA GLU A 28 -24.97 1.87 -13.39
C GLU A 28 -24.95 0.43 -12.90
N ASN A 29 -24.89 0.25 -11.59
CA ASN A 29 -24.91 -1.10 -11.02
C ASN A 29 -26.34 -1.67 -11.19
N PRO A 30 -26.59 -2.61 -12.12
CA PRO A 30 -27.91 -3.08 -12.49
C PRO A 30 -28.66 -3.77 -11.32
N SER A 31 -27.95 -4.12 -10.25
CA SER A 31 -28.55 -4.72 -9.04
C SER A 31 -29.08 -3.68 -8.03
N ARG A 32 -28.84 -2.38 -8.22
CA ARG A 32 -29.34 -1.34 -7.31
C ARG A 32 -30.76 -0.93 -7.66
N LYS A 33 -31.73 -1.39 -6.90
CA LYS A 33 -33.17 -1.01 -7.02
C LYS A 33 -33.46 0.46 -6.68
N ARG A 34 -32.62 1.15 -5.93
CA ARG A 34 -32.79 2.58 -5.56
C ARG A 34 -31.43 3.26 -5.40
N ASN A 35 -31.22 4.37 -6.07
CA ASN A 35 -30.02 5.21 -5.98
C ASN A 35 -30.29 6.36 -4.99
N ARG A 36 -30.20 6.09 -3.67
CA ARG A 36 -30.20 7.18 -2.67
C ARG A 36 -28.78 7.72 -2.53
N ALA A 37 -28.62 9.01 -2.75
CA ALA A 37 -27.36 9.69 -2.46
C ALA A 37 -26.95 9.47 -1.01
N CYS A 38 -25.67 9.22 -0.76
CA CYS A 38 -25.12 9.17 0.59
C CYS A 38 -25.17 10.58 1.20
N LYS A 39 -25.49 10.69 2.50
CA LYS A 39 -25.48 11.98 3.20
C LYS A 39 -24.06 12.54 3.35
N MET A 40 -23.07 11.65 3.52
CA MET A 40 -21.66 12.02 3.55
C MET A 40 -21.09 12.05 2.14
N HIS A 41 -20.25 13.05 1.86
CA HIS A 41 -19.49 13.11 0.63
C HIS A 41 -18.37 12.06 0.58
N LEU A 42 -17.97 11.66 -0.61
CA LEU A 42 -16.89 10.68 -0.80
C LEU A 42 -15.59 11.17 -0.16
N SER A 43 -15.28 12.46 -0.27
CA SER A 43 -14.11 13.09 0.34
C SER A 43 -14.11 12.97 1.87
N GLU A 44 -15.25 13.12 2.53
CA GLU A 44 -15.38 12.93 3.98
C GLU A 44 -15.12 11.47 4.38
N ILE A 45 -15.69 10.52 3.63
CA ILE A 45 -15.51 9.08 3.87
C ILE A 45 -14.03 8.70 3.73
N MET A 46 -13.38 9.13 2.64
CA MET A 46 -11.96 8.88 2.39
C MET A 46 -11.07 9.51 3.47
N THR A 47 -11.39 10.74 3.88
CA THR A 47 -10.65 11.45 4.93
C THR A 47 -10.71 10.70 6.26
N ILE A 48 -11.88 10.23 6.68
CA ILE A 48 -12.04 9.45 7.92
C ILE A 48 -11.24 8.14 7.86
N ILE A 49 -11.22 7.45 6.69
CA ILE A 49 -10.42 6.23 6.51
C ILE A 49 -8.92 6.54 6.66
N VAL A 50 -8.43 7.60 6.01
CA VAL A 50 -7.02 8.01 6.10
C VAL A 50 -6.66 8.42 7.52
N LEU A 51 -7.50 9.19 8.20
CA LEU A 51 -7.29 9.61 9.60
C LEU A 51 -7.20 8.40 10.54
N PHE A 52 -7.99 7.35 10.33
CA PHE A 52 -7.87 6.13 11.12
C PHE A 52 -6.46 5.54 11.04
N HIS A 53 -5.89 5.43 9.85
CA HIS A 53 -4.54 4.88 9.67
C HIS A 53 -3.43 5.81 10.17
N LEU A 54 -3.70 7.10 10.30
CA LEU A 54 -2.79 8.08 10.93
C LEU A 54 -2.97 8.16 12.45
N SER A 55 -4.02 7.54 12.99
CA SER A 55 -4.32 7.53 14.41
C SER A 55 -3.67 6.34 15.11
N HIS A 56 -3.55 6.42 16.43
CA HIS A 56 -3.04 5.30 17.25
C HIS A 56 -4.15 4.33 17.69
N TYR A 57 -5.36 4.46 17.18
CA TYR A 57 -6.47 3.60 17.51
C TYR A 57 -6.27 2.18 16.94
N LYS A 58 -6.50 1.16 17.77
CA LYS A 58 -6.34 -0.24 17.37
C LYS A 58 -7.49 -0.80 16.56
N THR A 59 -8.69 -0.22 16.68
CA THR A 59 -9.88 -0.67 15.95
C THR A 59 -10.61 0.53 15.33
N PHE A 60 -11.12 0.33 14.12
CA PHE A 60 -11.89 1.36 13.44
C PHE A 60 -13.16 1.76 14.20
N LYS A 61 -13.82 0.81 14.89
CA LYS A 61 -15.01 1.08 15.68
C LYS A 61 -14.71 2.06 16.82
N ASP A 62 -13.64 1.83 17.54
CA ASP A 62 -13.22 2.65 18.66
C ASP A 62 -12.85 4.07 18.18
N PHE A 63 -12.03 4.16 17.13
CA PHE A 63 -11.71 5.42 16.46
C PHE A 63 -12.97 6.19 16.02
N TYR A 64 -13.90 5.52 15.34
CA TYR A 64 -15.10 6.17 14.82
C TYR A 64 -16.01 6.70 15.93
N LEU A 65 -16.21 5.93 17.01
CA LEU A 65 -17.11 6.30 18.10
C LEU A 65 -16.49 7.35 19.03
N HIS A 66 -15.22 7.21 19.41
CA HIS A 66 -14.59 8.05 20.42
C HIS A 66 -13.71 9.18 19.86
N CYS A 67 -13.21 9.06 18.64
CA CYS A 67 -12.48 10.16 18.02
C CYS A 67 -13.38 10.98 17.10
N ILE A 68 -13.95 10.36 16.08
CA ILE A 68 -14.72 11.11 15.06
C ILE A 68 -16.04 11.63 15.65
N LYS A 69 -16.83 10.76 16.26
CA LYS A 69 -18.17 11.14 16.72
C LYS A 69 -18.18 12.08 17.93
N GLU A 70 -17.16 12.03 18.80
CA GLU A 70 -17.09 12.90 19.98
C GLU A 70 -16.36 14.21 19.70
N ASN A 71 -15.27 14.17 18.89
CA ASN A 71 -14.38 15.32 18.76
C ASN A 71 -14.46 16.03 17.40
N HIS A 72 -15.03 15.42 16.36
CA HIS A 72 -15.00 15.95 14.99
C HIS A 72 -16.38 16.11 14.35
N THR A 73 -17.44 16.28 15.16
CA THR A 73 -18.81 16.49 14.66
C THR A 73 -18.98 17.82 13.94
N LYS A 74 -18.14 18.80 14.25
CA LYS A 74 -18.17 20.11 13.56
C LYS A 74 -17.62 20.00 12.14
N GLU A 75 -16.55 19.21 11.98
CA GLU A 75 -15.90 18.97 10.69
C GLU A 75 -16.70 18.00 9.82
N PHE A 76 -17.48 17.08 10.43
CA PHE A 76 -18.32 16.10 9.75
C PHE A 76 -19.79 16.22 10.18
N PRO A 77 -20.51 17.26 9.75
CA PRO A 77 -21.88 17.54 10.25
C PRO A 77 -22.93 16.52 9.83
N THR A 78 -22.66 15.76 8.75
CA THR A 78 -23.57 14.72 8.21
C THR A 78 -23.14 13.32 8.57
N LEU A 79 -22.48 13.14 9.73
CA LEU A 79 -21.90 11.87 10.13
C LEU A 79 -22.92 10.72 10.17
N LEU A 80 -22.58 9.60 9.54
CA LEU A 80 -23.39 8.39 9.51
C LEU A 80 -23.31 7.61 10.82
N SER A 81 -24.25 6.69 11.06
CA SER A 81 -24.04 5.67 12.10
C SER A 81 -22.84 4.78 11.72
N TYR A 82 -22.15 4.21 12.72
CA TYR A 82 -21.00 3.33 12.50
C TYR A 82 -21.29 2.20 11.49
N ASN A 83 -22.42 1.51 11.66
CA ASN A 83 -22.77 0.40 10.76
C ASN A 83 -22.97 0.90 9.32
N ARG A 84 -23.66 2.04 9.15
CA ARG A 84 -23.86 2.61 7.82
C ARG A 84 -22.54 3.12 7.21
N PHE A 85 -21.64 3.67 8.01
CA PHE A 85 -20.31 4.07 7.52
C PHE A 85 -19.53 2.85 7.00
N VAL A 86 -19.51 1.74 7.75
CA VAL A 86 -18.83 0.50 7.32
C VAL A 86 -19.40 -0.05 6.01
N GLU A 87 -20.71 0.06 5.79
CA GLU A 87 -21.34 -0.34 4.52
C GLU A 87 -20.85 0.50 3.34
N VAL A 88 -20.71 1.82 3.52
CA VAL A 88 -20.30 2.73 2.45
C VAL A 88 -18.78 2.81 2.25
N MET A 89 -17.96 2.37 3.21
CA MET A 89 -16.50 2.35 3.11
C MET A 89 -15.99 1.68 1.83
N SER A 90 -16.67 0.61 1.37
CA SER A 90 -16.28 -0.12 0.16
C SER A 90 -16.30 0.76 -1.10
N GLN A 91 -17.10 1.84 -1.10
CA GLN A 91 -17.17 2.79 -2.23
C GLN A 91 -15.89 3.64 -2.34
N ALA A 92 -15.16 3.81 -1.24
CA ALA A 92 -13.91 4.56 -1.22
C ALA A 92 -12.70 3.77 -1.74
N PHE A 93 -12.80 2.44 -1.92
CA PHE A 93 -11.66 1.59 -2.29
C PHE A 93 -11.02 2.04 -3.61
N MET A 94 -11.79 2.12 -4.69
CA MET A 94 -11.26 2.51 -6.00
C MET A 94 -10.76 3.97 -6.02
N PRO A 95 -11.50 4.95 -5.48
CA PRO A 95 -11.01 6.32 -5.35
C PRO A 95 -9.70 6.42 -4.54
N LEU A 96 -9.56 5.72 -3.41
CA LEU A 96 -8.33 5.69 -2.62
C LEU A 96 -7.17 5.07 -3.41
N PHE A 97 -7.44 3.97 -4.11
CA PHE A 97 -6.44 3.34 -4.97
C PHE A 97 -5.94 4.29 -6.07
N LEU A 98 -6.84 5.02 -6.71
CA LEU A 98 -6.48 6.02 -7.72
C LEU A 98 -5.76 7.23 -7.10
N LEU A 99 -6.18 7.69 -5.93
CA LEU A 99 -5.51 8.78 -5.20
C LEU A 99 -4.03 8.43 -4.95
N ILE A 100 -3.72 7.22 -4.46
CA ILE A 100 -2.33 6.78 -4.27
C ILE A 100 -1.54 6.86 -5.58
N HIS A 101 -2.15 6.53 -6.72
CA HIS A 101 -1.50 6.64 -8.02
C HIS A 101 -1.22 8.09 -8.45
N THR A 102 -2.02 9.06 -8.01
CA THR A 102 -1.76 10.50 -8.26
C THR A 102 -0.69 11.07 -7.34
N LEU A 103 -0.50 10.46 -6.17
CA LEU A 103 0.48 10.89 -5.15
C LEU A 103 1.86 10.22 -5.31
N LYS A 104 2.10 9.47 -6.37
CA LYS A 104 3.41 8.87 -6.64
C LYS A 104 4.50 9.92 -6.77
N GLY A 105 5.70 9.55 -6.33
CA GLY A 105 6.89 10.38 -6.45
C GLY A 105 7.32 10.62 -7.90
N LYS A 106 8.25 11.54 -8.09
CA LYS A 106 8.84 11.84 -9.38
C LYS A 106 9.93 10.84 -9.73
N GLU A 107 10.06 10.50 -11.01
CA GLU A 107 11.14 9.65 -11.50
C GLU A 107 12.49 10.35 -11.32
N THR A 108 13.39 9.72 -10.55
CA THR A 108 14.75 10.22 -10.28
C THR A 108 15.82 9.36 -10.94
N GLY A 109 15.43 8.24 -11.54
CA GLY A 109 16.35 7.24 -12.10
C GLY A 109 17.07 6.38 -11.06
N LYS A 110 16.70 6.51 -9.76
CA LYS A 110 17.29 5.77 -8.65
C LYS A 110 16.19 5.30 -7.73
N TYR A 111 16.07 3.98 -7.57
CA TYR A 111 14.93 3.36 -6.88
C TYR A 111 15.43 2.28 -5.93
N TYR A 112 14.66 2.07 -4.87
CA TYR A 112 14.85 0.98 -3.92
C TYR A 112 13.65 0.07 -3.94
N ILE A 113 13.88 -1.24 -3.92
CA ILE A 113 12.84 -2.25 -3.84
C ILE A 113 13.02 -3.10 -2.59
N ASP A 114 11.93 -3.35 -1.90
CA ASP A 114 11.87 -4.31 -0.80
C ASP A 114 10.46 -4.86 -0.64
N SER A 115 10.34 -5.95 0.12
CA SER A 115 9.07 -6.57 0.44
C SER A 115 8.88 -6.74 1.95
N THR A 116 7.63 -6.65 2.38
CA THR A 116 7.28 -6.93 3.77
C THR A 116 6.08 -7.85 3.88
N LYS A 117 6.11 -8.74 4.90
CA LYS A 117 4.98 -9.62 5.18
C LYS A 117 3.82 -8.86 5.82
N LEU A 118 2.60 -9.22 5.42
CA LEU A 118 1.35 -8.77 6.02
C LEU A 118 0.60 -10.01 6.53
N PRO A 119 0.84 -10.45 7.78
CA PRO A 119 0.15 -11.60 8.34
C PRO A 119 -1.31 -11.24 8.63
N VAL A 120 -2.26 -12.11 8.21
CA VAL A 120 -3.69 -11.92 8.43
C VAL A 120 -4.21 -12.60 9.69
N CYS A 121 -3.45 -13.56 10.21
CA CYS A 121 -3.74 -14.19 11.50
C CYS A 121 -2.49 -14.87 12.06
N HIS A 122 -2.54 -15.22 13.34
CA HIS A 122 -1.52 -16.07 13.96
C HIS A 122 -1.55 -17.49 13.36
N ASN A 123 -0.39 -18.12 13.21
CA ASN A 123 -0.25 -19.44 12.56
C ASN A 123 -1.17 -20.53 13.11
N LEU A 124 -1.42 -20.54 14.43
CA LEU A 124 -2.33 -21.49 15.11
C LEU A 124 -3.81 -21.30 14.71
N ARG A 125 -4.15 -20.15 14.09
CA ARG A 125 -5.54 -19.83 13.70
C ARG A 125 -5.82 -20.03 12.22
N ILE A 126 -4.86 -20.49 11.42
CA ILE A 126 -5.00 -20.59 9.96
C ILE A 126 -6.23 -21.41 9.58
N ASN A 127 -6.42 -22.59 10.19
CA ASN A 127 -7.53 -23.49 9.87
C ASN A 127 -8.92 -22.91 10.21
N ARG A 128 -8.97 -21.96 11.14
CA ARG A 128 -10.21 -21.27 11.55
C ARG A 128 -10.42 -19.95 10.83
N HIS A 129 -9.42 -19.47 10.07
CA HIS A 129 -9.48 -18.18 9.40
C HIS A 129 -10.24 -18.29 8.08
N LYS A 130 -11.44 -17.65 8.03
CA LYS A 130 -12.33 -17.74 6.85
C LYS A 130 -12.19 -16.56 5.89
N VAL A 131 -11.90 -15.34 6.41
CA VAL A 131 -11.97 -14.08 5.64
C VAL A 131 -11.04 -14.08 4.44
N PHE A 132 -9.78 -14.50 4.63
CA PHE A 132 -8.75 -14.48 3.59
C PHE A 132 -8.34 -15.89 3.12
N SER A 133 -9.06 -16.95 3.51
CA SER A 133 -8.67 -18.35 3.25
C SER A 133 -8.48 -18.67 1.76
N LYS A 134 -9.19 -17.98 0.87
CA LYS A 134 -9.12 -18.19 -0.58
C LYS A 134 -8.00 -17.40 -1.27
N ILE A 135 -7.49 -16.33 -0.66
CA ILE A 135 -6.57 -15.39 -1.31
C ILE A 135 -5.23 -15.24 -0.56
N ALA A 136 -5.20 -15.47 0.75
CA ALA A 136 -3.96 -15.49 1.52
C ALA A 136 -3.28 -16.86 1.42
N GLN A 137 -1.95 -16.88 1.48
CA GLN A 137 -1.16 -18.12 1.42
C GLN A 137 -0.09 -18.13 2.52
N ARG A 138 0.39 -19.35 2.86
CA ARG A 138 1.55 -19.52 3.75
C ARG A 138 2.82 -19.09 3.04
N GLY A 139 3.56 -18.16 3.64
CA GLY A 139 4.87 -17.76 3.21
C GLY A 139 5.94 -17.98 4.28
N LYS A 140 7.19 -18.00 3.87
CA LYS A 140 8.36 -18.07 4.76
C LYS A 140 9.24 -16.84 4.55
N THR A 141 9.65 -16.23 5.65
CA THR A 141 10.64 -15.15 5.67
C THR A 141 11.79 -15.54 6.61
N SER A 142 12.83 -14.71 6.68
CA SER A 142 13.91 -14.86 7.66
C SER A 142 13.40 -14.93 9.10
N THR A 143 12.27 -14.30 9.40
CA THR A 143 11.63 -14.27 10.72
C THR A 143 10.63 -15.42 10.95
N GLY A 144 10.55 -16.39 10.04
CA GLY A 144 9.70 -17.59 10.18
C GLY A 144 8.50 -17.64 9.24
N TRP A 145 7.60 -18.59 9.51
CA TRP A 145 6.38 -18.81 8.74
C TRP A 145 5.30 -17.79 9.09
N PHE A 146 4.52 -17.39 8.11
CA PHE A 146 3.32 -16.57 8.30
C PHE A 146 2.23 -16.99 7.31
N PHE A 147 0.99 -16.61 7.58
CA PHE A 147 -0.14 -16.75 6.68
C PHE A 147 -0.69 -15.38 6.35
N GLY A 148 -0.71 -15.00 5.06
CA GLY A 148 -1.12 -13.67 4.65
C GLY A 148 -0.62 -13.29 3.27
N PHE A 149 -0.18 -12.05 3.16
CA PHE A 149 0.28 -11.42 1.93
C PHE A 149 1.71 -10.88 2.09
N LYS A 150 2.33 -10.56 0.95
CA LYS A 150 3.54 -9.73 0.88
C LYS A 150 3.20 -8.41 0.18
N LEU A 151 3.58 -7.32 0.80
CA LEU A 151 3.56 -6.00 0.19
C LEU A 151 4.95 -5.72 -0.38
N HIS A 152 5.03 -5.56 -1.70
CA HIS A 152 6.24 -5.16 -2.41
C HIS A 152 6.16 -3.67 -2.69
N LEU A 153 7.21 -2.95 -2.37
CA LEU A 153 7.30 -1.50 -2.52
C LEU A 153 8.49 -1.13 -3.38
N VAL A 154 8.30 -0.14 -4.25
CA VAL A 154 9.38 0.59 -4.91
C VAL A 154 9.27 2.06 -4.54
N ILE A 155 10.35 2.61 -4.02
CA ILE A 155 10.48 4.03 -3.69
C ILE A 155 11.63 4.64 -4.49
N ASN A 156 11.63 5.97 -4.65
CA ASN A 156 12.79 6.68 -5.19
C ASN A 156 13.83 6.99 -4.10
N ASP A 157 14.93 7.62 -4.46
CA ASP A 157 16.03 8.00 -3.55
C ASP A 157 15.63 9.07 -2.51
N LYS A 158 14.46 9.71 -2.67
CA LYS A 158 13.87 10.65 -1.70
C LYS A 158 12.90 9.98 -0.72
N GLY A 159 12.66 8.66 -0.85
CA GLY A 159 11.69 7.94 -0.03
C GLY A 159 10.24 8.03 -0.52
N GLU A 160 10.00 8.63 -1.69
CA GLU A 160 8.65 8.76 -2.25
C GLU A 160 8.22 7.46 -2.92
N LEU A 161 6.95 7.07 -2.72
CA LEU A 161 6.36 5.86 -3.31
C LEU A 161 6.29 5.97 -4.84
N MET A 162 6.94 5.04 -5.54
CA MET A 162 6.87 4.95 -6.99
C MET A 162 5.83 3.92 -7.43
N ASN A 163 5.86 2.75 -6.82
CA ASN A 163 4.89 1.69 -7.11
C ASN A 163 4.79 0.69 -5.96
N PHE A 164 3.70 -0.07 -5.94
CA PHE A 164 3.50 -1.13 -4.97
C PHE A 164 2.65 -2.25 -5.58
N THR A 165 2.77 -3.43 -5.01
CA THR A 165 1.86 -4.55 -5.31
C THR A 165 1.72 -5.46 -4.11
N LEU A 166 0.56 -6.10 -4.01
CA LEU A 166 0.23 -7.05 -2.98
C LEU A 166 0.15 -8.45 -3.60
N THR A 167 0.87 -9.42 -3.03
CA THR A 167 0.87 -10.80 -3.50
C THR A 167 0.52 -11.77 -2.38
N PRO A 168 0.04 -12.98 -2.68
CA PRO A 168 -0.05 -14.04 -1.68
C PRO A 168 1.32 -14.32 -1.04
N GLY A 169 1.31 -14.73 0.23
CA GLY A 169 2.54 -14.88 1.03
C GLY A 169 3.58 -15.86 0.47
N ASN A 170 3.16 -16.82 -0.35
CA ASN A 170 4.04 -17.83 -0.98
C ASN A 170 4.71 -17.34 -2.27
N GLU A 171 4.34 -16.18 -2.80
CA GLU A 171 4.92 -15.68 -4.05
C GLU A 171 6.39 -15.29 -3.85
N HIS A 172 7.22 -15.63 -4.83
CA HIS A 172 8.65 -15.33 -4.77
C HIS A 172 8.91 -13.87 -5.18
N ASP A 173 9.73 -13.16 -4.42
CA ASP A 173 9.97 -11.72 -4.60
C ASP A 173 10.48 -11.37 -6.00
N THR A 174 11.32 -12.24 -6.60
CA THR A 174 11.88 -12.03 -7.97
C THR A 174 10.83 -12.00 -9.07
N LYS A 175 9.69 -12.71 -8.92
CA LYS A 175 8.63 -12.75 -9.95
C LYS A 175 7.86 -11.43 -10.05
N VAL A 176 7.87 -10.66 -8.99
CA VAL A 176 7.07 -9.46 -8.85
C VAL A 176 7.82 -8.21 -9.32
N VAL A 177 9.16 -8.28 -9.37
CA VAL A 177 10.01 -7.12 -9.66
C VAL A 177 9.63 -6.46 -10.97
N GLU A 178 9.46 -7.22 -12.05
CA GLU A 178 9.13 -6.66 -13.37
C GLU A 178 7.81 -5.90 -13.35
N THR A 179 6.80 -6.45 -12.68
CA THR A 179 5.48 -5.81 -12.57
C THR A 179 5.54 -4.53 -11.74
N VAL A 180 6.23 -4.57 -10.59
CA VAL A 180 6.26 -3.41 -9.67
C VAL A 180 7.23 -2.32 -10.13
N SER A 181 8.21 -2.67 -10.97
CA SER A 181 9.16 -1.71 -11.55
C SER A 181 8.86 -1.32 -13.00
N GLN A 182 7.69 -1.73 -13.51
CA GLN A 182 7.26 -1.42 -14.87
C GLN A 182 7.34 0.09 -15.14
N LYS A 183 7.86 0.47 -16.31
CA LYS A 183 8.11 1.85 -16.79
C LYS A 183 9.23 2.61 -16.08
N LEU A 184 9.83 2.09 -15.02
CA LEU A 184 10.98 2.73 -14.38
C LEU A 184 12.25 2.51 -15.22
N LYS A 185 13.12 3.51 -15.26
CA LYS A 185 14.41 3.47 -15.95
C LYS A 185 15.52 3.98 -15.03
N GLY A 186 16.74 3.42 -15.16
CA GLY A 186 17.88 3.80 -14.34
C GLY A 186 18.33 2.67 -13.42
N TRP A 187 18.52 2.92 -12.13
CA TRP A 187 19.04 1.96 -11.16
C TRP A 187 17.99 1.53 -10.15
N LEU A 188 17.88 0.22 -9.97
CA LEU A 188 17.01 -0.40 -8.95
C LEU A 188 17.89 -1.13 -7.94
N PHE A 189 17.88 -0.68 -6.70
CA PHE A 189 18.64 -1.27 -5.60
C PHE A 189 17.78 -2.21 -4.78
N GLY A 190 18.17 -3.48 -4.71
CA GLY A 190 17.44 -4.52 -3.99
C GLY A 190 18.31 -5.31 -3.03
N ASP A 191 17.67 -6.13 -2.19
CA ASP A 191 18.35 -7.09 -1.32
C ASP A 191 18.87 -8.30 -2.11
N ARG A 192 19.69 -9.13 -1.45
CA ARG A 192 20.21 -10.40 -1.99
C ARG A 192 19.13 -11.39 -2.44
N GLY A 193 17.92 -11.26 -1.91
CA GLY A 193 16.76 -12.05 -2.33
C GLY A 193 16.35 -11.84 -3.79
N TYR A 194 16.73 -10.70 -4.39
CA TYR A 194 16.43 -10.36 -5.78
C TYR A 194 17.49 -10.83 -6.78
N ILE A 195 18.53 -11.55 -6.35
CA ILE A 195 19.60 -12.04 -7.24
C ILE A 195 19.04 -13.12 -8.18
N SER A 196 18.92 -12.76 -9.46
CA SER A 196 18.58 -13.67 -10.57
C SER A 196 19.23 -13.14 -11.85
N LYS A 197 19.92 -14.02 -12.60
CA LYS A 197 20.54 -13.65 -13.87
C LYS A 197 19.50 -13.28 -14.92
N ASP A 198 18.44 -14.09 -15.01
CA ASP A 198 17.36 -13.91 -16.00
C ASP A 198 16.59 -12.60 -15.72
N LEU A 199 16.25 -12.35 -14.45
CA LEU A 199 15.60 -11.11 -14.05
C LEU A 199 16.45 -9.89 -14.40
N ARG A 200 17.74 -9.93 -14.11
CA ARG A 200 18.67 -8.83 -14.42
C ARG A 200 18.76 -8.56 -15.93
N GLY A 201 18.76 -9.63 -16.76
CA GLY A 201 18.72 -9.50 -18.22
C GLY A 201 17.47 -8.77 -18.69
N ARG A 202 16.28 -9.26 -18.30
CA ARG A 202 15.00 -8.69 -18.69
C ARG A 202 14.83 -7.22 -18.23
N LEU A 203 15.23 -6.89 -17.00
CA LEU A 203 15.18 -5.51 -16.50
C LEU A 203 16.12 -4.59 -17.29
N LYS A 204 17.30 -5.08 -17.66
CA LYS A 204 18.25 -4.30 -18.47
C LYS A 204 17.71 -3.97 -19.86
N GLU A 205 16.97 -4.89 -20.49
CA GLU A 205 16.26 -4.66 -21.75
C GLU A 205 15.20 -3.56 -21.63
N GLN A 206 14.61 -3.40 -20.44
CA GLN A 206 13.65 -2.32 -20.12
C GLN A 206 14.35 -0.97 -19.79
N GLY A 207 15.67 -0.95 -19.74
CA GLY A 207 16.44 0.23 -19.35
C GLY A 207 16.59 0.41 -17.83
N LEU A 208 16.34 -0.64 -17.04
CA LEU A 208 16.46 -0.66 -15.59
C LEU A 208 17.58 -1.63 -15.14
N GLU A 209 18.60 -1.13 -14.47
CA GLU A 209 19.70 -1.95 -13.98
C GLU A 209 19.47 -2.38 -12.53
N LEU A 210 19.32 -3.69 -12.28
CA LEU A 210 19.18 -4.23 -10.93
C LEU A 210 20.53 -4.37 -10.25
N ILE A 211 20.72 -3.65 -9.14
CA ILE A 211 21.94 -3.63 -8.34
C ILE A 211 21.62 -4.23 -6.96
N THR A 212 22.37 -5.25 -6.58
CA THR A 212 22.17 -5.96 -5.31
C THR A 212 23.52 -6.16 -4.59
N THR A 213 23.49 -6.33 -3.28
CA THR A 213 24.67 -6.78 -2.54
C THR A 213 24.99 -8.23 -2.93
N LEU A 214 26.26 -8.49 -3.26
CA LEU A 214 26.71 -9.82 -3.69
C LEU A 214 26.81 -10.79 -2.50
N LYS A 215 26.61 -12.08 -2.77
CA LYS A 215 26.95 -13.15 -1.83
C LYS A 215 28.47 -13.34 -1.81
N LYS A 216 29.04 -13.80 -0.68
CA LYS A 216 30.50 -14.00 -0.50
C LYS A 216 31.16 -14.82 -1.61
N ASN A 217 30.43 -15.74 -2.23
CA ASN A 217 30.92 -16.67 -3.26
C ASN A 217 30.62 -16.22 -4.71
N MET A 218 30.17 -14.98 -4.93
CA MET A 218 29.91 -14.47 -6.27
C MET A 218 31.08 -13.62 -6.76
N LYS A 219 31.42 -13.73 -8.06
CA LYS A 219 32.42 -12.86 -8.69
C LYS A 219 32.00 -11.40 -8.49
N GLN A 220 32.92 -10.60 -7.95
CA GLN A 220 32.66 -9.19 -7.72
C GLN A 220 32.40 -8.47 -9.05
N HIS A 221 31.21 -7.94 -9.20
CA HIS A 221 30.92 -6.94 -10.21
C HIS A 221 31.49 -5.61 -9.69
N VAL A 222 32.36 -4.98 -10.44
CA VAL A 222 32.89 -3.67 -10.05
C VAL A 222 31.77 -2.66 -10.18
N LEU A 223 31.19 -2.29 -9.03
CA LEU A 223 30.19 -1.23 -8.99
C LEU A 223 30.87 0.13 -9.08
N GLU A 224 30.28 1.04 -9.81
CA GLU A 224 30.70 2.44 -9.84
C GLU A 224 30.61 3.07 -8.43
N PRO A 225 31.45 4.07 -8.12
CA PRO A 225 31.43 4.73 -6.82
C PRO A 225 30.04 5.25 -6.43
N LEU A 226 29.31 5.78 -7.41
CA LEU A 226 27.97 6.31 -7.22
C LEU A 226 26.94 5.18 -6.93
N GLN A 227 27.02 4.06 -7.63
CA GLN A 227 26.20 2.88 -7.37
C GLN A 227 26.43 2.31 -5.96
N LYS A 228 27.71 2.29 -5.52
CA LYS A 228 28.06 1.88 -4.14
C LYS A 228 27.46 2.81 -3.09
N HIS A 229 27.44 4.11 -3.37
CA HIS A 229 26.85 5.10 -2.48
C HIS A 229 25.34 4.86 -2.30
N TYR A 230 24.57 4.77 -3.40
CA TYR A 230 23.13 4.52 -3.34
C TYR A 230 22.80 3.13 -2.76
N LEU A 231 23.61 2.11 -3.03
CA LEU A 231 23.41 0.79 -2.43
C LEU A 231 23.54 0.83 -0.90
N LYS A 232 24.39 1.67 -0.35
CA LYS A 232 24.48 1.90 1.12
C LYS A 232 23.27 2.65 1.67
N GLN A 233 22.66 3.53 0.87
CA GLN A 233 21.45 4.26 1.26
C GLN A 233 20.17 3.42 1.21
N ARG A 234 20.22 2.15 0.80
CA ARG A 234 19.05 1.26 0.74
C ARG A 234 18.22 1.22 2.03
N GLY A 235 18.82 1.52 3.18
CA GLY A 235 18.10 1.63 4.46
C GLY A 235 16.90 2.59 4.45
N VAL A 236 16.81 3.52 3.48
CA VAL A 236 15.66 4.41 3.33
C VAL A 236 14.36 3.62 3.12
N ILE A 237 14.37 2.54 2.32
CA ILE A 237 13.16 1.73 2.12
C ILE A 237 12.79 0.95 3.39
N GLU A 238 13.77 0.52 4.18
CA GLU A 238 13.54 -0.12 5.48
C GLU A 238 12.84 0.85 6.44
N THR A 239 13.25 2.12 6.44
CA THR A 239 12.61 3.19 7.22
C THR A 239 11.17 3.42 6.78
N VAL A 240 10.89 3.47 5.47
CA VAL A 240 9.51 3.61 4.95
C VAL A 240 8.65 2.41 5.37
N ILE A 241 9.17 1.20 5.24
CA ILE A 241 8.47 -0.01 5.67
C ILE A 241 8.22 -0.01 7.20
N ASP A 242 9.18 0.46 7.98
CA ASP A 242 9.02 0.56 9.43
C ASP A 242 7.95 1.60 9.81
N GLN A 243 7.90 2.74 9.16
CA GLN A 243 6.82 3.72 9.33
C GLN A 243 5.45 3.13 9.02
N LEU A 244 5.31 2.36 7.94
CA LEU A 244 4.07 1.66 7.62
C LEU A 244 3.66 0.65 8.70
N LYS A 245 4.62 -0.01 9.35
CA LYS A 245 4.37 -1.00 10.41
C LYS A 245 4.10 -0.36 11.76
N SER A 246 4.90 0.64 12.13
CA SER A 246 4.87 1.24 13.48
C SER A 246 3.79 2.32 13.60
N ILE A 247 3.67 3.19 12.59
CA ILE A 247 2.71 4.31 12.60
C ILE A 247 1.36 3.85 12.05
N MET A 248 1.35 3.25 10.84
CA MET A 248 0.11 2.85 10.16
C MET A 248 -0.39 1.47 10.58
N THR A 249 0.36 0.75 11.39
CA THR A 249 0.01 -0.57 11.96
C THR A 249 -0.44 -1.62 10.93
N ILE A 250 0.10 -1.57 9.70
CA ILE A 250 -0.32 -2.46 8.61
C ILE A 250 -0.15 -3.97 8.91
N ASN A 251 0.67 -4.32 9.90
CA ASN A 251 0.86 -5.71 10.35
C ASN A 251 -0.32 -6.24 11.18
N HIS A 252 -1.24 -5.39 11.60
CA HIS A 252 -2.35 -5.75 12.48
C HIS A 252 -3.67 -5.74 11.73
N THR A 253 -3.83 -6.68 10.80
CA THR A 253 -5.08 -6.82 10.07
C THR A 253 -6.19 -7.33 10.99
N ARG A 254 -7.15 -6.47 11.31
CA ARG A 254 -8.39 -6.83 12.02
C ARG A 254 -9.61 -6.77 11.10
N HIS A 255 -9.36 -6.78 9.80
CA HIS A 255 -10.40 -6.67 8.80
C HIS A 255 -11.28 -7.93 8.75
N ARG A 256 -12.58 -7.72 8.65
CA ARG A 256 -13.61 -8.77 8.55
C ARG A 256 -14.07 -9.01 7.11
N SER A 257 -13.57 -8.25 6.16
CA SER A 257 -13.80 -8.43 4.72
C SER A 257 -12.52 -8.16 3.94
N ALA A 258 -12.38 -8.83 2.78
CA ALA A 258 -11.21 -8.67 1.92
C ALA A 258 -11.10 -7.26 1.30
N ILE A 259 -12.25 -6.60 1.10
CA ILE A 259 -12.30 -5.25 0.51
C ILE A 259 -11.76 -4.15 1.46
N ASN A 260 -11.73 -4.44 2.76
CA ASN A 260 -11.28 -3.48 3.77
C ASN A 260 -9.81 -3.72 4.20
N LEU A 261 -9.09 -4.64 3.53
CA LEU A 261 -7.66 -4.87 3.72
C LEU A 261 -6.88 -3.78 3.00
#